data_be1a6b2a5ae584070bf526213f7b219c
#
_entry.id   be1a6b2a5ae584070bf526213f7b219c
#
_cell.length_a   1.000
_cell.length_b   1.000
_cell.length_c   1.000
_cell.angle_alpha   90.00
_cell.angle_beta   90.00
_cell.angle_gamma   90.00
#
_symmetry.space_group_name_H-M   'P 1'
#
loop_
_entity.id
_entity.type
_entity.pdbx_description
1 polymer ?
#
loop_
_entity_poly.entity_id
_entity_poly.type
_entity_poly.pdbx_seq_one_letter_code
_entity_poly.pdbx_strand_id
1 'polypeptide(L)'
;GRQYGLGYGHDLKQVGMNVVFSPVSDVNIEPDNPIIGPRSFGSSLPRVSAMINATVGGFLDAGIAPTLKHWPGHGATKEDSHLHLPSVDATLTDAIHLAPFTDNMLTQKNVNGAPIIMSGHLLAKGLDQNRPVSISKIALTNKLKKELGFLGVIVSDALNMRGITSFL
;
A
#
# COMPACT_ATOMS: atom_id res chain seq x y z
N GLY A 1 -5.05 -15.23 6.65
CA GLY A 1 -4.54 -14.55 5.43
C GLY A 1 -4.74 -15.41 4.19
N ARG A 2 -3.98 -16.54 4.04
CA ARG A 2 -3.98 -17.30 2.78
C ARG A 2 -5.36 -17.87 2.39
N GLN A 3 -6.09 -18.49 3.29
CA GLN A 3 -7.44 -18.99 3.02
C GLN A 3 -8.42 -17.87 2.62
N TYR A 4 -8.32 -16.71 3.26
CA TYR A 4 -9.11 -15.53 2.88
C TYR A 4 -8.77 -15.07 1.46
N GLY A 5 -7.48 -14.90 1.15
CA GLY A 5 -7.05 -14.48 -0.20
C GLY A 5 -7.46 -15.48 -1.28
N LEU A 6 -7.32 -16.80 -1.00
CA LEU A 6 -7.69 -17.86 -1.94
C LEU A 6 -9.21 -17.89 -2.19
N GLY A 7 -10.03 -17.90 -1.12
CA GLY A 7 -11.49 -17.99 -1.24
C GLY A 7 -12.06 -16.75 -1.94
N TYR A 8 -11.69 -15.56 -1.46
CA TYR A 8 -12.14 -14.31 -2.08
C TYR A 8 -11.62 -14.15 -3.52
N GLY A 9 -10.40 -14.60 -3.78
CA GLY A 9 -9.83 -14.62 -5.13
C GLY A 9 -10.62 -15.52 -6.09
N HIS A 10 -11.07 -16.69 -5.65
CA HIS A 10 -11.93 -17.57 -6.45
C HIS A 10 -13.27 -16.89 -6.78
N ASP A 11 -13.90 -16.22 -5.80
CA ASP A 11 -15.17 -15.50 -6.04
C ASP A 11 -14.99 -14.38 -7.07
N LEU A 12 -13.90 -13.60 -6.95
CA LEU A 12 -13.57 -12.57 -7.93
C LEU A 12 -13.34 -13.15 -9.33
N LYS A 13 -12.67 -14.30 -9.41
CA LYS A 13 -12.41 -14.98 -10.69
C LYS A 13 -13.68 -15.41 -11.37
N GLN A 14 -14.68 -15.90 -10.62
CA GLN A 14 -15.97 -16.34 -11.17
C GLN A 14 -16.74 -15.20 -11.87
N VAL A 15 -16.55 -13.95 -11.40
CA VAL A 15 -17.17 -12.77 -12.03
C VAL A 15 -16.26 -12.09 -13.06
N GLY A 16 -15.16 -12.74 -13.46
CA GLY A 16 -14.25 -12.28 -14.51
C GLY A 16 -13.23 -11.24 -14.10
N MET A 17 -13.06 -10.96 -12.79
CA MET A 17 -12.02 -10.07 -12.29
C MET A 17 -10.66 -10.75 -12.30
N ASN A 18 -9.58 -9.97 -12.51
CA ASN A 18 -8.20 -10.44 -12.51
C ASN A 18 -7.27 -9.61 -11.63
N VAL A 19 -7.77 -8.51 -11.08
CA VAL A 19 -7.04 -7.60 -10.16
C VAL A 19 -7.91 -7.30 -8.96
N VAL A 20 -7.29 -7.19 -7.79
CA VAL A 20 -7.95 -6.73 -6.56
C VAL A 20 -7.12 -5.65 -5.86
N PHE A 21 -7.76 -4.57 -5.40
CA PHE A 21 -7.11 -3.53 -4.60
C PHE A 21 -7.07 -3.93 -3.11
N SER A 22 -6.37 -5.01 -2.84
CA SER A 22 -6.17 -5.66 -1.53
C SER A 22 -4.83 -6.42 -1.55
N PRO A 23 -4.15 -6.55 -0.39
CA PRO A 23 -4.53 -6.14 0.95
C PRO A 23 -4.18 -4.68 1.27
N VAL A 24 -4.80 -4.14 2.35
CA VAL A 24 -4.33 -2.93 3.02
C VAL A 24 -3.03 -3.26 3.75
N SER A 25 -1.96 -2.58 3.39
CA SER A 25 -0.59 -2.84 3.87
C SER A 25 -0.11 -1.81 4.90
N ASP A 26 -1.02 -0.95 5.32
CA ASP A 26 -0.74 0.09 6.30
C ASP A 26 -0.66 -0.50 7.71
N VAL A 27 0.41 -0.17 8.45
CA VAL A 27 0.53 -0.47 9.89
C VAL A 27 -0.19 0.62 10.66
N ASN A 28 -1.33 0.31 11.30
CA ASN A 28 -2.18 1.30 11.97
C ASN A 28 -1.64 1.65 13.35
N ILE A 29 -0.62 2.51 13.41
CA ILE A 29 0.00 2.95 14.67
C ILE A 29 -0.67 4.19 15.28
N GLU A 30 -1.48 4.92 14.51
CA GLU A 30 -2.29 6.03 15.01
C GLU A 30 -3.68 5.50 15.40
N PRO A 31 -4.03 5.49 16.72
CA PRO A 31 -5.31 4.94 17.18
C PRO A 31 -6.52 5.67 16.60
N ASP A 32 -6.37 6.99 16.40
CA ASP A 32 -7.44 7.87 15.91
C ASP A 32 -7.41 8.03 14.39
N ASN A 33 -6.73 7.13 13.69
CA ASN A 33 -6.67 7.16 12.22
C ASN A 33 -8.08 6.95 11.63
N PRO A 34 -8.65 7.97 10.92
CA PRO A 34 -10.04 7.91 10.48
C PRO A 34 -10.26 7.03 9.26
N ILE A 35 -9.18 6.68 8.54
CA ILE A 35 -9.25 6.03 7.24
C ILE A 35 -8.83 4.56 7.28
N ILE A 36 -7.75 4.26 7.96
CA ILE A 36 -7.19 2.90 7.97
C ILE A 36 -7.88 2.06 9.03
N GLY A 37 -7.77 2.40 10.31
CA GLY A 37 -8.50 1.77 11.40
C GLY A 37 -8.67 0.24 11.24
N PRO A 38 -9.91 -0.25 11.21
CA PRO A 38 -10.22 -1.69 11.14
C PRO A 38 -9.87 -2.33 9.78
N ARG A 39 -9.50 -1.55 8.78
CA ARG A 39 -9.06 -2.08 7.47
C ARG A 39 -7.66 -2.67 7.53
N SER A 40 -6.83 -2.25 8.51
CA SER A 40 -5.48 -2.77 8.73
C SER A 40 -5.51 -4.12 9.46
N PHE A 41 -4.47 -4.91 9.28
CA PHE A 41 -4.20 -6.11 10.09
C PHE A 41 -3.69 -5.80 11.51
N GLY A 42 -3.53 -4.52 11.86
CA GLY A 42 -3.20 -4.04 13.19
C GLY A 42 -2.04 -3.05 13.24
N SER A 43 -1.52 -2.83 14.44
CA SER A 43 -0.43 -1.90 14.74
C SER A 43 0.95 -2.56 14.88
N SER A 44 1.02 -3.88 14.85
CA SER A 44 2.27 -4.64 14.94
C SER A 44 2.83 -4.93 13.57
N LEU A 45 3.97 -4.35 13.22
CA LEU A 45 4.65 -4.56 11.94
C LEU A 45 4.85 -6.04 11.58
N PRO A 46 5.38 -6.93 12.47
CA PRO A 46 5.56 -8.34 12.12
C PRO A 46 4.23 -9.04 11.79
N ARG A 47 3.17 -8.72 12.55
CA ARG A 47 1.84 -9.28 12.29
C ARG A 47 1.27 -8.79 10.96
N VAL A 48 1.36 -7.49 10.68
CA VAL A 48 0.86 -6.89 9.44
C VAL A 48 1.59 -7.50 8.25
N SER A 49 2.94 -7.54 8.25
CA SER A 49 3.73 -8.11 7.16
C SER A 49 3.42 -9.59 6.91
N ALA A 50 3.31 -10.41 7.97
CA ALA A 50 2.94 -11.82 7.85
C ALA A 50 1.52 -12.03 7.28
N MET A 51 0.55 -11.20 7.70
CA MET A 51 -0.82 -11.29 7.20
C MET A 51 -0.93 -10.85 5.74
N ILE A 52 -0.17 -9.82 5.33
CA ILE A 52 -0.08 -9.39 3.94
C ILE A 52 0.51 -10.52 3.09
N ASN A 53 1.66 -11.08 3.49
CA ASN A 53 2.31 -12.17 2.77
C ASN A 53 1.35 -13.34 2.52
N ALA A 54 0.67 -13.78 3.58
CA ALA A 54 -0.30 -14.87 3.48
C ALA A 54 -1.49 -14.52 2.55
N THR A 55 -1.98 -13.28 2.60
CA THR A 55 -3.12 -12.83 1.78
C THR A 55 -2.73 -12.69 0.30
N VAL A 56 -1.56 -12.09 0.03
CA VAL A 56 -0.96 -12.00 -1.31
C VAL A 56 -0.82 -13.38 -1.94
N GLY A 57 -0.21 -14.33 -1.19
CA GLY A 57 -0.08 -15.71 -1.67
C GLY A 57 -1.42 -16.36 -2.01
N GLY A 58 -2.47 -16.13 -1.19
CA GLY A 58 -3.80 -16.65 -1.47
C GLY A 58 -4.43 -16.07 -2.75
N PHE A 59 -4.31 -14.77 -3.00
CA PHE A 59 -4.80 -14.16 -4.24
C PHE A 59 -4.04 -14.66 -5.47
N LEU A 60 -2.71 -14.78 -5.37
CA LEU A 60 -1.89 -15.32 -6.47
C LEU A 60 -2.25 -16.77 -6.79
N ASP A 61 -2.48 -17.61 -5.77
CA ASP A 61 -2.95 -19.00 -5.96
C ASP A 61 -4.29 -19.07 -6.70
N ALA A 62 -5.19 -18.09 -6.47
CA ALA A 62 -6.46 -17.97 -7.18
C ALA A 62 -6.33 -17.38 -8.59
N GLY A 63 -5.15 -16.95 -9.00
CA GLY A 63 -4.92 -16.28 -10.29
C GLY A 63 -5.43 -14.84 -10.33
N ILE A 64 -5.47 -14.15 -9.20
CA ILE A 64 -5.83 -12.74 -9.05
C ILE A 64 -4.56 -11.95 -8.69
N ALA A 65 -4.34 -10.83 -9.36
CA ALA A 65 -3.23 -9.91 -9.05
C ALA A 65 -3.59 -9.01 -7.84
N PRO A 66 -2.94 -9.20 -6.66
CA PRO A 66 -3.16 -8.35 -5.50
C PRO A 66 -2.43 -7.01 -5.62
N THR A 67 -2.95 -6.01 -4.90
CA THR A 67 -2.40 -4.66 -4.85
C THR A 67 -2.11 -4.27 -3.40
N LEU A 68 -0.83 -4.01 -3.08
CA LEU A 68 -0.45 -3.44 -1.77
C LEU A 68 -0.83 -1.97 -1.72
N LYS A 69 -1.50 -1.53 -0.65
CA LYS A 69 -1.95 -0.15 -0.47
C LYS A 69 -1.90 0.29 0.99
N HIS A 70 -1.67 1.55 1.25
CA HIS A 70 -1.46 2.71 0.38
C HIS A 70 -0.01 3.18 0.51
N TRP A 71 0.81 2.93 -0.50
CA TRP A 71 2.23 3.30 -0.49
C TRP A 71 2.43 4.80 -0.16
N PRO A 72 3.38 5.16 0.69
CA PRO A 72 4.37 4.35 1.42
C PRO A 72 3.88 3.85 2.79
N GLY A 73 2.62 4.06 3.14
CA GLY A 73 1.96 3.72 4.39
C GLY A 73 1.16 4.89 4.95
N HIS A 74 -0.12 4.64 5.19
CA HIS A 74 -1.11 5.64 5.62
C HIS A 74 -1.52 5.45 7.11
N GLY A 75 -0.93 4.46 7.80
CA GLY A 75 -1.38 4.04 9.13
C GLY A 75 -1.00 4.97 10.29
N ALA A 76 -0.18 6.02 10.05
CA ALA A 76 0.20 7.03 11.04
C ALA A 76 -0.47 8.40 10.81
N THR A 77 -1.34 8.53 9.80
CA THR A 77 -1.99 9.81 9.52
C THR A 77 -3.17 10.05 10.46
N LYS A 78 -3.39 11.33 10.80
CA LYS A 78 -4.53 11.81 11.60
C LYS A 78 -5.64 12.40 10.76
N GLU A 79 -5.43 12.52 9.46
CA GLU A 79 -6.31 13.17 8.50
C GLU A 79 -6.75 12.19 7.41
N ASP A 80 -7.97 12.39 6.95
CA ASP A 80 -8.56 11.64 5.86
C ASP A 80 -8.11 12.18 4.50
N SER A 81 -7.40 11.36 3.72
CA SER A 81 -6.94 11.72 2.37
C SER A 81 -8.06 11.96 1.36
N HIS A 82 -9.30 11.53 1.65
CA HIS A 82 -10.47 11.91 0.85
C HIS A 82 -10.84 13.38 1.02
N LEU A 83 -10.50 13.99 2.16
CA LEU A 83 -10.89 15.36 2.53
C LEU A 83 -9.72 16.34 2.56
N HIS A 84 -8.53 15.88 2.90
CA HIS A 84 -7.32 16.68 3.12
C HIS A 84 -6.09 16.00 2.52
N LEU A 85 -4.96 16.70 2.50
CA LEU A 85 -3.66 16.12 2.18
C LEU A 85 -2.93 15.77 3.49
N PRO A 86 -3.02 14.52 3.95
CA PRO A 86 -2.38 14.09 5.19
C PRO A 86 -0.86 14.04 5.05
N SER A 87 -0.16 14.07 6.17
CA SER A 87 1.29 13.92 6.20
C SER A 87 1.74 12.83 7.17
N VAL A 88 2.84 12.18 6.81
CA VAL A 88 3.55 11.20 7.65
C VAL A 88 4.96 11.70 7.90
N ASP A 89 5.40 11.60 9.16
CA ASP A 89 6.72 12.07 9.58
C ASP A 89 7.85 11.23 8.96
N ALA A 90 9.00 11.88 8.71
CA ALA A 90 10.17 11.24 8.11
C ALA A 90 10.66 10.04 8.90
N THR A 91 10.68 10.14 10.24
CA THR A 91 11.17 9.08 11.14
C THR A 91 10.33 7.80 11.10
N LEU A 92 9.05 7.89 10.78
CA LEU A 92 8.13 6.75 10.71
C LEU A 92 8.13 6.08 9.33
N THR A 93 8.53 6.81 8.29
CA THR A 93 8.42 6.32 6.91
C THR A 93 9.31 5.08 6.69
N ASP A 94 10.58 5.15 7.05
CA ASP A 94 11.53 4.06 6.78
C ASP A 94 11.41 2.88 7.76
N ALA A 95 11.14 3.15 9.04
CA ALA A 95 11.21 2.12 10.07
C ALA A 95 9.98 1.20 10.15
N ILE A 96 8.79 1.73 9.82
CA ILE A 96 7.53 1.01 10.04
C ILE A 96 6.71 0.93 8.74
N HIS A 97 6.60 2.03 8.00
CA HIS A 97 5.64 2.11 6.91
C HIS A 97 6.10 1.44 5.62
N LEU A 98 7.40 1.49 5.28
CA LEU A 98 7.91 0.87 4.06
C LEU A 98 8.01 -0.66 4.15
N ALA A 99 8.32 -1.21 5.32
CA ALA A 99 8.59 -2.64 5.48
C ALA A 99 7.46 -3.55 4.96
N PRO A 100 6.16 -3.32 5.26
CA PRO A 100 5.10 -4.17 4.73
C PRO A 100 5.07 -4.26 3.20
N PHE A 101 5.48 -3.18 2.52
CA PHE A 101 5.57 -3.16 1.06
C PHE A 101 6.83 -3.87 0.56
N THR A 102 8.00 -3.54 1.13
CA THR A 102 9.29 -4.11 0.70
C THR A 102 9.37 -5.61 0.90
N ASP A 103 8.74 -6.12 1.96
CA ASP A 103 8.71 -7.55 2.28
C ASP A 103 7.79 -8.34 1.31
N ASN A 104 6.77 -7.67 0.74
CA ASN A 104 5.68 -8.35 0.07
C ASN A 104 5.49 -7.98 -1.42
N MET A 105 6.25 -7.02 -1.94
CA MET A 105 6.17 -6.61 -3.34
C MET A 105 6.98 -7.49 -4.29
N LEU A 106 6.60 -7.48 -5.57
CA LEU A 106 7.33 -8.17 -6.63
C LEU A 106 8.68 -7.51 -6.90
N THR A 107 9.76 -8.26 -6.69
CA THR A 107 11.14 -7.88 -6.99
C THR A 107 11.90 -9.05 -7.59
N GLN A 108 13.16 -8.84 -8.04
CA GLN A 108 14.02 -9.96 -8.46
C GLN A 108 14.26 -10.99 -7.35
N LYS A 109 14.24 -10.56 -6.08
CA LYS A 109 14.45 -11.44 -4.92
C LYS A 109 13.14 -12.06 -4.41
N ASN A 110 12.00 -11.48 -4.74
CA ASN A 110 10.67 -11.96 -4.36
C ASN A 110 9.76 -12.02 -5.59
N VAL A 111 9.90 -13.07 -6.38
CA VAL A 111 9.13 -13.28 -7.63
C VAL A 111 7.65 -13.63 -7.37
N ASN A 112 7.30 -14.01 -6.14
CA ASN A 112 5.94 -14.30 -5.70
C ASN A 112 5.32 -13.13 -4.91
N GLY A 113 5.94 -11.95 -4.98
CA GLY A 113 5.41 -10.75 -4.36
C GLY A 113 4.24 -10.14 -5.15
N ALA A 114 3.51 -9.23 -4.51
CA ALA A 114 2.40 -8.53 -5.12
C ALA A 114 2.85 -7.72 -6.35
N PRO A 115 2.22 -7.92 -7.51
CA PRO A 115 2.63 -7.28 -8.76
C PRO A 115 2.15 -5.83 -8.90
N ILE A 116 1.30 -5.34 -8.00
CA ILE A 116 0.75 -3.99 -8.06
C ILE A 116 0.93 -3.29 -6.71
N ILE A 117 1.27 -2.00 -6.76
CA ILE A 117 1.29 -1.10 -5.60
C ILE A 117 0.43 0.11 -5.92
N MET A 118 -0.48 0.46 -5.00
CA MET A 118 -1.27 1.68 -5.05
C MET A 118 -0.61 2.77 -4.20
N SER A 119 -0.31 3.91 -4.82
CA SER A 119 0.21 5.09 -4.13
C SER A 119 -0.92 5.91 -3.51
N GLY A 120 -0.80 6.20 -2.22
CA GLY A 120 -1.73 7.08 -1.52
C GLY A 120 -1.47 8.57 -1.80
N HIS A 121 -2.49 9.39 -1.59
CA HIS A 121 -2.39 10.85 -1.66
C HIS A 121 -2.01 11.42 -0.28
N LEU A 122 -0.72 11.39 0.03
CA LEU A 122 -0.16 11.91 1.29
C LEU A 122 1.24 12.47 1.09
N LEU A 123 1.66 13.36 1.97
CA LEU A 123 3.03 13.85 2.09
C LEU A 123 3.81 12.88 2.98
N ALA A 124 4.75 12.15 2.42
CA ALA A 124 5.72 11.36 3.17
C ALA A 124 7.03 12.15 3.27
N LYS A 125 7.20 12.91 4.34
CA LYS A 125 8.31 13.88 4.50
C LYS A 125 9.70 13.24 4.44
N GLY A 126 9.81 11.94 4.73
CA GLY A 126 11.04 11.18 4.54
C GLY A 126 11.38 10.84 3.08
N LEU A 127 10.41 10.93 2.18
CA LEU A 127 10.59 10.65 0.75
C LEU A 127 10.59 11.95 -0.07
N ASP A 128 9.54 12.75 0.06
CA ASP A 128 9.38 14.04 -0.63
C ASP A 128 8.65 15.02 0.28
N GLN A 129 9.29 16.16 0.56
CA GLN A 129 8.73 17.18 1.45
C GLN A 129 7.73 18.10 0.76
N ASN A 130 7.73 18.11 -0.57
CA ASN A 130 7.05 19.13 -1.35
C ASN A 130 5.87 18.58 -2.18
N ARG A 131 5.79 17.27 -2.41
CA ARG A 131 4.78 16.68 -3.29
C ARG A 131 4.12 15.47 -2.67
N PRO A 132 2.80 15.31 -2.86
CA PRO A 132 2.13 14.05 -2.55
C PRO A 132 2.83 12.88 -3.24
N VAL A 133 2.92 11.78 -2.53
CA VAL A 133 3.63 10.57 -3.02
C VAL A 133 3.13 10.14 -4.39
N SER A 134 1.82 10.21 -4.63
CA SER A 134 1.19 9.80 -5.89
C SER A 134 1.64 10.54 -7.14
N ILE A 135 2.24 11.72 -6.98
CA ILE A 135 2.82 12.53 -8.08
C ILE A 135 4.32 12.82 -7.89
N SER A 136 4.95 12.17 -6.92
CA SER A 136 6.36 12.35 -6.61
C SER A 136 7.24 11.38 -7.40
N LYS A 137 8.05 11.92 -8.31
CA LYS A 137 9.11 11.14 -8.99
C LYS A 137 10.12 10.57 -7.99
N ILE A 138 10.39 11.31 -6.90
CA ILE A 138 11.32 10.86 -5.85
C ILE A 138 10.77 9.60 -5.19
N ALA A 139 9.52 9.60 -4.76
CA ALA A 139 8.90 8.48 -4.07
C ALA A 139 8.64 7.29 -5.00
N LEU A 140 8.10 7.51 -6.20
CA LEU A 140 7.67 6.43 -7.09
C LEU A 140 8.80 5.89 -7.98
N THR A 141 9.54 6.78 -8.66
CA THR A 141 10.57 6.34 -9.60
C THR A 141 11.88 6.05 -8.87
N ASN A 142 12.38 7.00 -8.08
CA ASN A 142 13.71 6.85 -7.49
C ASN A 142 13.68 5.85 -6.33
N LYS A 143 12.79 6.03 -5.35
CA LYS A 143 12.72 5.12 -4.19
C LYS A 143 12.12 3.76 -4.56
N LEU A 144 10.86 3.72 -5.01
CA LEU A 144 10.14 2.46 -5.19
C LEU A 144 10.70 1.61 -6.33
N LYS A 145 10.89 2.20 -7.52
CA LYS A 145 11.35 1.43 -8.70
C LYS A 145 12.85 1.17 -8.69
N LYS A 146 13.68 2.21 -8.49
CA LYS A 146 15.13 2.09 -8.68
C LYS A 146 15.84 1.57 -7.44
N GLU A 147 15.57 2.14 -6.26
CA GLU A 147 16.26 1.77 -5.03
C GLU A 147 15.73 0.47 -4.44
N LEU A 148 14.41 0.34 -4.28
CA LEU A 148 13.77 -0.84 -3.69
C LEU A 148 13.54 -1.97 -4.71
N GLY A 149 13.67 -1.68 -6.01
CA GLY A 149 13.64 -2.70 -7.07
C GLY A 149 12.25 -3.26 -7.37
N PHE A 150 11.16 -2.49 -7.15
CA PHE A 150 9.81 -2.94 -7.49
C PHE A 150 9.64 -3.08 -9.01
N LEU A 151 9.29 -4.28 -9.47
CA LEU A 151 9.17 -4.62 -10.90
C LEU A 151 7.75 -4.47 -11.46
N GLY A 152 6.75 -4.39 -10.57
CA GLY A 152 5.34 -4.41 -10.97
C GLY A 152 4.78 -3.05 -11.41
N VAL A 153 3.47 -2.95 -11.41
CA VAL A 153 2.71 -1.77 -11.83
C VAL A 153 2.43 -0.84 -10.64
N ILE A 154 2.57 0.46 -10.84
CA ILE A 154 2.14 1.48 -9.87
C ILE A 154 0.82 2.07 -10.36
N VAL A 155 -0.20 2.08 -9.49
CA VAL A 155 -1.47 2.78 -9.71
C VAL A 155 -1.61 3.89 -8.67
N SER A 156 -2.29 4.97 -8.99
CA SER A 156 -2.66 5.98 -7.99
C SER A 156 -3.92 5.55 -7.25
N ASP A 157 -4.12 6.08 -6.06
CA ASP A 157 -5.46 6.13 -5.46
C ASP A 157 -6.38 7.03 -6.29
N ALA A 158 -7.66 7.08 -5.96
CA ALA A 158 -8.69 7.76 -6.75
C ALA A 158 -8.37 9.26 -6.94
N LEU A 159 -8.26 9.71 -8.19
CA LEU A 159 -7.82 11.06 -8.54
C LEU A 159 -8.83 12.17 -8.20
N ASN A 160 -10.04 11.83 -7.81
CA ASN A 160 -11.06 12.77 -7.32
C ASN A 160 -10.98 13.05 -5.81
N MET A 161 -10.04 12.43 -5.10
CA MET A 161 -9.81 12.68 -3.66
C MET A 161 -9.19 14.07 -3.44
N ARG A 162 -9.64 14.76 -2.37
CA ARG A 162 -9.13 16.11 -2.04
C ARG A 162 -7.65 16.12 -1.68
N GLY A 163 -7.10 15.02 -1.16
CA GLY A 163 -5.68 14.87 -0.91
C GLY A 163 -4.79 15.13 -2.14
N ILE A 164 -5.34 15.00 -3.35
CA ILE A 164 -4.62 15.34 -4.57
C ILE A 164 -5.22 16.56 -5.29
N THR A 165 -6.54 16.69 -5.37
CA THR A 165 -7.17 17.78 -6.13
C THR A 165 -6.95 19.15 -5.49
N SER A 166 -6.72 19.23 -4.17
CA SER A 166 -6.38 20.49 -3.49
C SER A 166 -4.91 20.89 -3.67
N PHE A 167 -4.07 19.99 -4.17
CA PHE A 167 -2.65 20.24 -4.42
C PHE A 167 -2.39 20.68 -5.87
N LEU A 168 -3.22 20.26 -6.82
CA LEU A 168 -3.13 20.60 -8.24
C LEU A 168 -3.78 21.95 -8.55
#